data_1e54070501bc640e2cdbab57029bee2b
#
_entry.id   1e54070501bc640e2cdbab57029bee2b
#
_cell.length_a   1.000
_cell.length_b   1.000
_cell.length_c   1.000
_cell.angle_alpha   90.00
_cell.angle_beta   90.00
_cell.angle_gamma   90.00
#
_symmetry.space_group_name_H-M   'P 1'
#
loop_
_entity.id
_entity.type
_entity.pdbx_description
1 polymer ?
#
loop_
_entity_poly.entity_id
_entity_poly.type
_entity_poly.pdbx_seq_one_letter_code
_entity_poly.pdbx_strand_id
1 'polypeptide(L)'
;MERMPDIAVVNVSGDLDVTSVGALRRTIDALIADGCRRVVLNMDDVGFADSAGLGLVLAELRRMRSLGGLLSLTNVRPRVYMSLALMRIVDYMPVSRAGSKRTVSELDPSVLPLWRTTFPVDAVHLGEARDHVGELMRGMPFSEDEIFDMTLACGEALGNAVDHTCARGVLATVTAYDDRIEVDVADCGEGFELAADEDPPETGPGAERGRGIRLMRLLTDAVSIARKPSGKGTVVRLVKLVPAREKIGVVSGGAGA
;
A
#
# COMPACT_ATOMS: atom_id res chain seq x y z
N MET A 1 -18.41 8.65 -16.84
CA MET A 1 -17.09 9.25 -16.58
C MET A 1 -16.25 8.12 -16.02
N GLU A 2 -15.42 7.48 -16.86
CA GLU A 2 -14.57 6.38 -16.43
C GLU A 2 -13.62 6.88 -15.34
N ARG A 3 -13.62 6.21 -14.20
CA ARG A 3 -12.73 6.50 -13.08
C ARG A 3 -11.32 6.11 -13.52
N MET A 4 -10.47 7.09 -13.76
CA MET A 4 -9.04 6.85 -14.01
C MET A 4 -8.41 6.20 -12.80
N PRO A 5 -7.54 5.19 -12.98
CA PRO A 5 -6.92 4.51 -11.85
C PRO A 5 -5.95 5.47 -11.16
N ASP A 6 -6.24 5.81 -9.88
CA ASP A 6 -5.34 6.61 -9.05
C ASP A 6 -3.98 5.91 -8.83
N ILE A 7 -3.90 4.61 -9.14
CA ILE A 7 -2.73 3.76 -8.93
C ILE A 7 -2.53 2.75 -10.07
N ALA A 8 -1.28 2.50 -10.41
CA ALA A 8 -0.86 1.46 -11.33
C ALA A 8 0.32 0.65 -10.78
N VAL A 9 0.26 -0.67 -10.99
CA VAL A 9 1.40 -1.57 -10.74
C VAL A 9 2.00 -1.94 -12.10
N VAL A 10 3.28 -1.65 -12.28
CA VAL A 10 4.05 -1.94 -13.50
C VAL A 10 5.04 -3.05 -13.18
N ASN A 11 4.88 -4.20 -13.81
CA ASN A 11 5.87 -5.26 -13.74
C ASN A 11 7.05 -4.90 -14.64
N VAL A 12 8.24 -4.77 -14.04
CA VAL A 12 9.47 -4.55 -14.80
C VAL A 12 10.04 -5.90 -15.19
N SER A 13 10.05 -6.18 -16.49
CA SER A 13 10.53 -7.47 -17.03
C SER A 13 12.01 -7.39 -17.38
N GLY A 14 12.81 -8.31 -16.83
CA GLY A 14 14.25 -8.36 -17.04
C GLY A 14 15.04 -7.25 -16.37
N ASP A 15 16.31 -7.13 -16.69
CA ASP A 15 17.22 -6.16 -16.09
C ASP A 15 16.85 -4.72 -16.45
N LEU A 16 17.12 -3.82 -15.52
CA LEU A 16 16.86 -2.39 -15.68
C LEU A 16 18.14 -1.68 -16.16
N ASP A 17 18.29 -1.61 -17.45
CA ASP A 17 19.50 -1.10 -18.14
C ASP A 17 19.15 -0.11 -19.27
N VAL A 18 20.19 0.36 -19.99
CA VAL A 18 20.05 1.28 -21.10
C VAL A 18 19.06 0.81 -22.19
N THR A 19 18.86 -0.49 -22.34
CA THR A 19 17.96 -1.05 -23.38
C THR A 19 16.50 -1.05 -22.94
N SER A 20 16.23 -1.24 -21.65
CA SER A 20 14.89 -1.34 -21.07
C SER A 20 14.30 0.01 -20.62
N VAL A 21 15.15 1.00 -20.26
CA VAL A 21 14.71 2.31 -19.74
C VAL A 21 13.74 3.04 -20.66
N GLY A 22 13.92 2.94 -21.98
CA GLY A 22 13.04 3.62 -22.93
C GLY A 22 11.62 3.07 -22.96
N ALA A 23 11.45 1.77 -22.79
CA ALA A 23 10.15 1.13 -22.72
C ALA A 23 9.44 1.47 -21.40
N LEU A 24 10.14 1.34 -20.27
CA LEU A 24 9.60 1.67 -18.95
C LEU A 24 9.18 3.13 -18.85
N ARG A 25 9.99 4.07 -19.40
CA ARG A 25 9.63 5.49 -19.44
C ARG A 25 8.32 5.73 -20.18
N ARG A 26 8.14 5.14 -21.38
CA ARG A 26 6.88 5.29 -22.14
C ARG A 26 5.68 4.76 -21.38
N THR A 27 5.84 3.66 -20.65
CA THR A 27 4.76 3.11 -19.80
C THR A 27 4.38 4.08 -18.70
N ILE A 28 5.38 4.64 -17.98
CA ILE A 28 5.14 5.63 -16.92
C ILE A 28 4.52 6.92 -17.51
N ASP A 29 5.00 7.36 -18.68
CA ASP A 29 4.46 8.54 -19.38
C ASP A 29 2.98 8.38 -19.70
N ALA A 30 2.57 7.22 -20.19
CA ALA A 30 1.18 6.91 -20.47
C ALA A 30 0.33 6.94 -19.20
N LEU A 31 0.79 6.31 -18.11
CA LEU A 31 0.10 6.30 -16.84
C LEU A 31 -0.07 7.72 -16.25
N ILE A 32 0.97 8.55 -16.33
CA ILE A 32 0.89 9.94 -15.88
C ILE A 32 -0.09 10.74 -16.74
N ALA A 33 -0.08 10.55 -18.06
CA ALA A 33 -1.02 11.19 -18.97
C ALA A 33 -2.47 10.80 -18.69
N ASP A 34 -2.69 9.55 -18.26
CA ASP A 34 -3.99 9.03 -17.83
C ASP A 34 -4.38 9.48 -16.41
N GLY A 35 -3.57 10.35 -15.77
CA GLY A 35 -3.86 10.92 -14.45
C GLY A 35 -3.47 10.02 -13.26
N CYS A 36 -2.74 8.92 -13.49
CA CYS A 36 -2.27 8.06 -12.42
C CYS A 36 -1.33 8.84 -11.47
N ARG A 37 -1.64 8.81 -10.17
CA ARG A 37 -0.85 9.51 -9.14
C ARG A 37 0.03 8.59 -8.31
N ARG A 38 -0.21 7.29 -8.37
CA ARG A 38 0.55 6.29 -7.65
C ARG A 38 1.07 5.23 -8.62
N VAL A 39 2.38 5.15 -8.80
CA VAL A 39 3.02 4.11 -9.62
C VAL A 39 3.88 3.23 -8.72
N VAL A 40 3.63 1.94 -8.78
CA VAL A 40 4.42 0.90 -8.09
C VAL A 40 5.15 0.08 -9.14
N LEU A 41 6.47 0.11 -9.12
CA LEU A 41 7.29 -0.75 -9.99
C LEU A 41 7.57 -2.08 -9.26
N ASN A 42 7.02 -3.16 -9.76
CA ASN A 42 7.34 -4.50 -9.27
C ASN A 42 8.65 -4.97 -9.91
N MET A 43 9.67 -5.17 -9.08
CA MET A 43 11.05 -5.47 -9.46
C MET A 43 11.40 -6.96 -9.32
N ASP A 44 10.39 -7.84 -9.23
CA ASP A 44 10.61 -9.27 -8.98
C ASP A 44 11.52 -9.94 -10.02
N ASP A 45 11.37 -9.58 -11.30
CA ASP A 45 12.18 -10.10 -12.40
C ASP A 45 13.51 -9.37 -12.59
N VAL A 46 13.76 -8.27 -11.83
CA VAL A 46 14.96 -7.45 -12.02
C VAL A 46 16.12 -8.03 -11.21
N GLY A 47 17.06 -8.67 -11.92
CA GLY A 47 18.30 -9.21 -11.33
C GLY A 47 19.41 -8.16 -11.18
N PHE A 48 19.40 -7.15 -12.04
CA PHE A 48 20.42 -6.11 -12.11
C PHE A 48 19.82 -4.77 -12.57
N ALA A 49 20.39 -3.68 -12.07
CA ALA A 49 20.10 -2.34 -12.53
C ALA A 49 21.42 -1.56 -12.71
N ASP A 50 21.61 -0.97 -13.88
CA ASP A 50 22.77 -0.12 -14.16
C ASP A 50 22.49 1.36 -13.82
N SER A 51 23.47 2.23 -14.08
CA SER A 51 23.32 3.66 -13.82
C SER A 51 22.23 4.33 -14.66
N ALA A 52 21.94 3.83 -15.86
CA ALA A 52 20.87 4.36 -16.70
C ALA A 52 19.49 3.98 -16.13
N GLY A 53 19.33 2.73 -15.70
CA GLY A 53 18.11 2.25 -15.03
C GLY A 53 17.85 2.99 -13.73
N LEU A 54 18.86 3.10 -12.85
CA LEU A 54 18.74 3.82 -11.59
C LEU A 54 18.50 5.32 -11.81
N GLY A 55 19.12 5.90 -12.84
CA GLY A 55 18.90 7.28 -13.25
C GLY A 55 17.46 7.54 -13.72
N LEU A 56 16.87 6.61 -14.46
CA LEU A 56 15.45 6.67 -14.83
C LEU A 56 14.56 6.68 -13.59
N VAL A 57 14.75 5.71 -12.68
CA VAL A 57 13.96 5.61 -11.45
C VAL A 57 13.98 6.92 -10.67
N LEU A 58 15.18 7.52 -10.51
CA LEU A 58 15.33 8.80 -9.81
C LEU A 58 14.66 9.97 -10.56
N ALA A 59 14.75 9.99 -11.88
CA ALA A 59 14.09 11.02 -12.69
C ALA A 59 12.57 10.95 -12.60
N GLU A 60 12.02 9.74 -12.71
CA GLU A 60 10.56 9.53 -12.63
C GLU A 60 10.04 9.75 -11.20
N LEU A 61 10.81 9.41 -10.16
CA LEU A 61 10.47 9.77 -8.79
C LEU A 61 10.30 11.29 -8.61
N ARG A 62 11.27 12.06 -9.09
CA ARG A 62 11.21 13.53 -9.01
C ARG A 62 10.02 14.10 -9.79
N ARG A 63 9.78 13.54 -10.97
CA ARG A 63 8.64 13.92 -11.81
C ARG A 63 7.31 13.61 -11.15
N MET A 64 7.12 12.41 -10.64
CA MET A 64 5.90 12.03 -9.94
C MET A 64 5.65 12.95 -8.74
N ARG A 65 6.66 13.23 -7.92
CA ARG A 65 6.54 14.14 -6.78
C ARG A 65 6.18 15.56 -7.21
N SER A 66 6.74 16.08 -8.30
CA SER A 66 6.37 17.42 -8.80
C SER A 66 4.91 17.51 -9.28
N LEU A 67 4.30 16.38 -9.60
CA LEU A 67 2.89 16.26 -9.97
C LEU A 67 1.97 15.91 -8.78
N GLY A 68 2.52 15.89 -7.56
CA GLY A 68 1.78 15.49 -6.35
C GLY A 68 1.48 14.00 -6.28
N GLY A 69 2.23 13.18 -7.04
CA GLY A 69 2.14 11.73 -7.06
C GLY A 69 3.30 11.04 -6.33
N LEU A 70 3.28 9.72 -6.32
CA LEU A 70 4.27 8.88 -5.67
C LEU A 70 4.71 7.71 -6.56
N LEU A 71 6.03 7.46 -6.62
CA LEU A 71 6.66 6.30 -7.21
C LEU A 71 7.28 5.44 -6.11
N SER A 72 7.08 4.13 -6.17
CA SER A 72 7.75 3.19 -5.25
C SER A 72 8.20 1.94 -5.96
N LEU A 73 9.12 1.21 -5.32
CA LEU A 73 9.62 -0.07 -5.78
C LEU A 73 9.19 -1.18 -4.82
N THR A 74 8.76 -2.31 -5.36
CA THR A 74 8.43 -3.51 -4.57
C THR A 74 9.16 -4.73 -5.10
N ASN A 75 9.31 -5.76 -4.25
CA ASN A 75 10.02 -7.01 -4.58
C ASN A 75 11.46 -6.78 -5.06
N VAL A 76 12.14 -5.78 -4.49
CA VAL A 76 13.50 -5.44 -4.88
C VAL A 76 14.48 -6.48 -4.36
N ARG A 77 15.19 -7.17 -5.28
CA ARG A 77 16.22 -8.17 -4.93
C ARG A 77 17.40 -7.52 -4.19
N PRO A 78 18.08 -8.26 -3.30
CA PRO A 78 19.15 -7.70 -2.44
C PRO A 78 20.24 -6.95 -3.21
N ARG A 79 20.64 -7.45 -4.38
CA ARG A 79 21.68 -6.81 -5.21
C ARG A 79 21.24 -5.44 -5.75
N VAL A 80 20.01 -5.35 -6.25
CA VAL A 80 19.44 -4.09 -6.75
C VAL A 80 19.21 -3.13 -5.58
N TYR A 81 18.73 -3.63 -4.44
CA TYR A 81 18.58 -2.82 -3.23
C TYR A 81 19.89 -2.18 -2.77
N MET A 82 21.00 -2.93 -2.79
CA MET A 82 22.31 -2.38 -2.45
C MET A 82 22.71 -1.23 -3.38
N SER A 83 22.45 -1.35 -4.68
CA SER A 83 22.72 -0.27 -5.64
C SER A 83 21.88 0.98 -5.37
N LEU A 84 20.59 0.81 -5.07
CA LEU A 84 19.68 1.89 -4.67
C LEU A 84 20.12 2.56 -3.35
N ALA A 85 20.58 1.77 -2.38
CA ALA A 85 21.08 2.28 -1.09
C ALA A 85 22.38 3.06 -1.24
N LEU A 86 23.33 2.57 -2.04
CA LEU A 86 24.59 3.29 -2.34
C LEU A 86 24.33 4.63 -3.01
N MET A 87 23.33 4.75 -3.85
CA MET A 87 22.89 6.00 -4.47
C MET A 87 21.94 6.82 -3.60
N ARG A 88 21.66 6.36 -2.38
CA ARG A 88 20.74 6.97 -1.42
C ARG A 88 19.31 7.17 -1.95
N ILE A 89 18.91 6.42 -2.97
CA ILE A 89 17.56 6.49 -3.54
C ILE A 89 16.52 6.01 -2.53
N VAL A 90 16.87 5.02 -1.70
CA VAL A 90 16.02 4.48 -0.63
C VAL A 90 15.64 5.52 0.43
N ASP A 91 16.39 6.60 0.56
CA ASP A 91 16.11 7.70 1.48
C ASP A 91 14.98 8.61 0.97
N TYR A 92 14.66 8.51 -0.33
CA TYR A 92 13.73 9.42 -1.00
C TYR A 92 12.48 8.75 -1.56
N MET A 93 12.41 7.44 -1.54
CA MET A 93 11.25 6.70 -2.06
C MET A 93 11.00 5.42 -1.28
N PRO A 94 9.74 4.97 -1.17
CA PRO A 94 9.43 3.68 -0.58
C PRO A 94 10.03 2.54 -1.41
N VAL A 95 10.84 1.69 -0.77
CA VAL A 95 11.45 0.51 -1.40
C VAL A 95 11.23 -0.72 -0.51
N SER A 96 10.43 -1.67 -0.99
CA SER A 96 10.22 -2.96 -0.31
C SER A 96 11.13 -4.02 -0.91
N ARG A 97 11.87 -4.72 -0.06
CA ARG A 97 12.72 -5.85 -0.48
C ARG A 97 11.88 -7.09 -0.78
N ALA A 98 12.35 -7.93 -1.68
CA ALA A 98 11.77 -9.25 -1.91
C ALA A 98 11.76 -10.05 -0.59
N GLY A 99 10.60 -10.60 -0.23
CA GLY A 99 10.43 -11.38 1.01
C GLY A 99 10.37 -10.58 2.32
N SER A 100 10.37 -9.25 2.29
CA SER A 100 10.45 -8.41 3.50
C SER A 100 9.10 -7.92 4.04
N LYS A 101 7.99 -8.61 3.75
CA LYS A 101 6.74 -8.28 4.45
C LYS A 101 6.96 -8.46 5.95
N ARG A 102 6.67 -7.39 6.71
CA ARG A 102 6.67 -7.47 8.17
C ARG A 102 5.62 -8.51 8.59
N THR A 103 6.01 -9.45 9.45
CA THR A 103 5.04 -10.38 10.02
C THR A 103 4.20 -9.63 11.04
N VAL A 104 2.90 -9.56 10.80
CA VAL A 104 1.95 -9.01 11.76
C VAL A 104 1.59 -10.13 12.74
N SER A 105 2.05 -9.98 13.99
CA SER A 105 1.68 -10.90 15.07
C SER A 105 0.20 -10.71 15.44
N GLU A 106 -0.47 -11.77 15.83
CA GLU A 106 -1.80 -11.64 16.43
C GLU A 106 -1.72 -10.78 17.69
N LEU A 107 -2.72 -9.91 17.87
CA LEU A 107 -2.84 -9.12 19.09
C LEU A 107 -3.27 -10.02 20.24
N ASP A 108 -2.61 -9.89 21.38
CA ASP A 108 -3.10 -10.47 22.62
C ASP A 108 -4.47 -9.83 22.93
N PRO A 109 -5.52 -10.62 23.23
CA PRO A 109 -6.86 -10.11 23.52
C PRO A 109 -6.92 -9.09 24.68
N SER A 110 -5.90 -9.04 25.54
CA SER A 110 -5.80 -8.07 26.65
C SER A 110 -5.26 -6.70 26.24
N VAL A 111 -4.71 -6.56 25.02
CA VAL A 111 -4.19 -5.28 24.52
C VAL A 111 -5.33 -4.34 24.21
N LEU A 112 -5.37 -3.22 24.92
CA LEU A 112 -6.36 -2.18 24.69
C LEU A 112 -5.88 -1.24 23.58
N PRO A 113 -6.78 -0.77 22.71
CA PRO A 113 -6.45 0.24 21.72
C PRO A 113 -6.18 1.59 22.39
N LEU A 114 -5.30 2.39 21.80
CA LEU A 114 -5.11 3.79 22.16
C LEU A 114 -6.39 4.58 21.92
N TRP A 115 -7.01 4.34 20.78
CA TRP A 115 -8.33 4.87 20.43
C TRP A 115 -8.98 4.02 19.35
N ARG A 116 -10.30 4.16 19.22
CA ARG A 116 -11.11 3.52 18.21
C ARG A 116 -12.24 4.43 17.77
N THR A 117 -12.48 4.51 16.48
CA THR A 117 -13.61 5.25 15.90
C THR A 117 -14.30 4.41 14.84
N THR A 118 -15.63 4.61 14.71
CA THR A 118 -16.43 3.92 13.68
C THR A 118 -17.35 4.94 13.03
N PHE A 119 -17.44 4.88 11.70
CA PHE A 119 -18.27 5.78 10.93
C PHE A 119 -18.94 5.04 9.76
N PRO A 120 -20.16 5.46 9.37
CA PRO A 120 -20.84 4.90 8.20
C PRO A 120 -20.21 5.45 6.91
N VAL A 121 -20.26 4.63 5.87
CA VAL A 121 -19.77 4.99 4.53
C VAL A 121 -20.85 4.66 3.50
N ASP A 122 -21.08 5.59 2.59
CA ASP A 122 -21.93 5.42 1.43
C ASP A 122 -21.21 5.73 0.11
N ALA A 123 -21.86 5.45 -1.01
CA ALA A 123 -21.27 5.61 -2.32
C ALA A 123 -20.91 7.07 -2.68
N VAL A 124 -21.58 8.04 -2.08
CA VAL A 124 -21.38 9.47 -2.38
C VAL A 124 -20.16 10.01 -1.65
N HIS A 125 -19.89 9.53 -0.42
CA HIS A 125 -18.88 10.06 0.48
C HIS A 125 -17.63 9.16 0.59
N LEU A 126 -17.39 8.27 -0.39
CA LEU A 126 -16.21 7.38 -0.41
C LEU A 126 -14.88 8.15 -0.32
N GLY A 127 -14.79 9.29 -1.01
CA GLY A 127 -13.58 10.15 -0.97
C GLY A 127 -13.35 10.73 0.42
N GLU A 128 -14.39 11.26 1.05
CA GLU A 128 -14.32 11.83 2.40
C GLU A 128 -13.97 10.76 3.45
N ALA A 129 -14.53 9.56 3.33
CA ALA A 129 -14.22 8.44 4.21
C ALA A 129 -12.74 8.03 4.12
N ARG A 130 -12.21 7.97 2.91
CA ARG A 130 -10.79 7.70 2.65
C ARG A 130 -9.90 8.79 3.25
N ASP A 131 -10.21 10.05 3.01
CA ASP A 131 -9.43 11.19 3.49
C ASP A 131 -9.47 11.26 5.03
N HIS A 132 -10.61 10.92 5.64
CA HIS A 132 -10.74 10.82 7.10
C HIS A 132 -9.80 9.77 7.73
N VAL A 133 -9.65 8.61 7.09
CA VAL A 133 -8.65 7.61 7.54
C VAL A 133 -7.24 8.20 7.48
N GLY A 134 -6.90 8.93 6.43
CA GLY A 134 -5.61 9.61 6.32
C GLY A 134 -5.37 10.63 7.43
N GLU A 135 -6.39 11.42 7.78
CA GLU A 135 -6.32 12.38 8.88
C GLU A 135 -6.08 11.71 10.23
N LEU A 136 -6.78 10.61 10.50
CA LEU A 136 -6.59 9.83 11.73
C LEU A 136 -5.16 9.26 11.82
N MET A 137 -4.58 8.83 10.69
CA MET A 137 -3.21 8.31 10.65
C MET A 137 -2.14 9.39 10.88
N ARG A 138 -2.39 10.65 10.51
CA ARG A 138 -1.46 11.76 10.77
C ARG A 138 -1.22 12.01 12.25
N GLY A 139 -2.11 11.55 13.12
CA GLY A 139 -1.92 11.56 14.58
C GLY A 139 -0.95 10.49 15.08
N MET A 140 -0.43 9.62 14.22
CA MET A 140 0.47 8.51 14.53
C MET A 140 1.80 8.69 13.78
N PRO A 141 2.88 8.00 14.16
CA PRO A 141 4.22 8.20 13.57
C PRO A 141 4.38 7.48 12.22
N PHE A 142 3.44 7.69 11.30
CA PHE A 142 3.52 7.24 9.91
C PHE A 142 4.07 8.33 9.01
N SER A 143 4.81 7.96 7.99
CA SER A 143 5.21 8.85 6.90
C SER A 143 4.01 9.19 5.99
N GLU A 144 4.08 10.29 5.26
CA GLU A 144 3.07 10.65 4.25
C GLU A 144 2.91 9.56 3.19
N ASP A 145 3.98 8.85 2.84
CA ASP A 145 3.95 7.73 1.90
C ASP A 145 3.15 6.53 2.47
N GLU A 146 3.33 6.21 3.74
CA GLU A 146 2.58 5.13 4.42
C GLU A 146 1.10 5.50 4.59
N ILE A 147 0.81 6.75 4.90
CA ILE A 147 -0.56 7.28 4.97
C ILE A 147 -1.21 7.19 3.59
N PHE A 148 -0.51 7.61 2.54
CA PHE A 148 -1.01 7.54 1.18
C PHE A 148 -1.29 6.09 0.75
N ASP A 149 -0.38 5.16 1.01
CA ASP A 149 -0.55 3.74 0.72
C ASP A 149 -1.78 3.15 1.45
N MET A 150 -1.94 3.47 2.74
CA MET A 150 -3.08 2.98 3.51
C MET A 150 -4.40 3.58 3.04
N THR A 151 -4.44 4.87 2.70
CA THR A 151 -5.65 5.52 2.17
C THR A 151 -6.09 4.93 0.84
N LEU A 152 -5.14 4.54 -0.03
CA LEU A 152 -5.45 3.84 -1.28
C LEU A 152 -5.99 2.43 -1.02
N ALA A 153 -5.32 1.65 -0.16
CA ALA A 153 -5.80 0.32 0.22
C ALA A 153 -7.22 0.39 0.81
N CYS A 154 -7.48 1.40 1.65
CA CYS A 154 -8.80 1.69 2.18
C CYS A 154 -9.81 2.01 1.08
N GLY A 155 -9.41 2.81 0.10
CA GLY A 155 -10.28 3.15 -1.05
C GLY A 155 -10.76 1.92 -1.81
N GLU A 156 -9.87 0.94 -2.03
CA GLU A 156 -10.23 -0.34 -2.65
C GLU A 156 -11.19 -1.16 -1.78
N ALA A 157 -10.92 -1.26 -0.46
CA ALA A 157 -11.78 -1.98 0.47
C ALA A 157 -13.19 -1.35 0.56
N LEU A 158 -13.26 -0.01 0.66
CA LEU A 158 -14.50 0.76 0.73
C LEU A 158 -15.29 0.66 -0.57
N GLY A 159 -14.64 0.79 -1.72
CA GLY A 159 -15.26 0.64 -3.04
C GLY A 159 -15.89 -0.75 -3.19
N ASN A 160 -15.13 -1.80 -2.91
CA ASN A 160 -15.64 -3.17 -2.93
C ASN A 160 -16.83 -3.37 -1.98
N ALA A 161 -16.74 -2.83 -0.77
CA ALA A 161 -17.81 -2.95 0.22
C ALA A 161 -19.10 -2.24 -0.24
N VAL A 162 -18.99 -1.03 -0.81
CA VAL A 162 -20.15 -0.27 -1.31
C VAL A 162 -20.79 -0.96 -2.52
N ASP A 163 -20.00 -1.50 -3.43
CA ASP A 163 -20.50 -2.20 -4.62
C ASP A 163 -21.25 -3.50 -4.29
N HIS A 164 -20.95 -4.10 -3.14
CA HIS A 164 -21.51 -5.40 -2.73
C HIS A 164 -22.39 -5.35 -1.50
N THR A 165 -22.60 -4.17 -0.91
CA THR A 165 -23.40 -4.02 0.31
C THR A 165 -24.91 -4.14 0.05
N CYS A 166 -25.66 -4.35 1.13
CA CYS A 166 -27.11 -4.23 1.15
C CYS A 166 -27.54 -2.80 1.56
N ALA A 167 -28.84 -2.56 1.63
CA ALA A 167 -29.41 -1.25 2.03
C ALA A 167 -28.97 -0.73 3.41
N ARG A 168 -28.31 -1.54 4.24
CA ARG A 168 -27.78 -1.12 5.54
C ARG A 168 -26.46 -0.36 5.48
N GLY A 169 -25.82 -0.33 4.29
CA GLY A 169 -24.59 0.41 4.06
C GLY A 169 -23.32 -0.31 4.56
N VAL A 170 -22.24 0.44 4.60
CA VAL A 170 -20.89 0.02 4.99
C VAL A 170 -20.49 0.73 6.27
N LEU A 171 -19.77 0.05 7.15
CA LEU A 171 -19.13 0.65 8.33
C LEU A 171 -17.60 0.54 8.18
N ALA A 172 -16.91 1.64 8.40
CA ALA A 172 -15.48 1.68 8.57
C ALA A 172 -15.14 1.87 10.06
N THR A 173 -14.26 1.04 10.59
CA THR A 173 -13.74 1.17 11.95
C THR A 173 -12.24 1.30 11.89
N VAL A 174 -11.70 2.35 12.47
CA VAL A 174 -10.26 2.59 12.60
C VAL A 174 -9.87 2.38 14.05
N THR A 175 -8.89 1.54 14.30
CA THR A 175 -8.38 1.21 15.63
C THR A 175 -6.87 1.41 15.65
N ALA A 176 -6.38 2.22 16.57
CA ALA A 176 -4.96 2.48 16.79
C ALA A 176 -4.44 1.74 18.01
N TYR A 177 -3.28 1.15 17.88
CA TYR A 177 -2.49 0.54 18.94
C TYR A 177 -1.09 1.16 18.95
N ASP A 178 -0.28 0.84 19.95
CA ASP A 178 1.10 1.35 20.06
C ASP A 178 1.99 0.93 18.87
N ASP A 179 1.73 -0.26 18.32
CA ASP A 179 2.56 -0.89 17.29
C ASP A 179 1.91 -0.90 15.89
N ARG A 180 0.63 -0.56 15.78
CA ARG A 180 -0.12 -0.64 14.51
C ARG A 180 -1.36 0.23 14.46
N ILE A 181 -1.86 0.39 13.26
CA ILE A 181 -3.23 0.83 12.98
C ILE A 181 -3.96 -0.26 12.21
N GLU A 182 -5.21 -0.49 12.54
CA GLU A 182 -6.11 -1.42 11.86
C GLU A 182 -7.31 -0.67 11.31
N VAL A 183 -7.69 -0.97 10.06
CA VAL A 183 -8.91 -0.45 9.45
C VAL A 183 -9.78 -1.62 9.05
N ASP A 184 -10.94 -1.75 9.69
CA ASP A 184 -11.96 -2.73 9.39
C ASP A 184 -13.05 -2.09 8.52
N VAL A 185 -13.24 -2.63 7.32
CA VAL A 185 -14.35 -2.26 6.42
C VAL A 185 -15.35 -3.40 6.40
N ALA A 186 -16.56 -3.13 6.86
CA ALA A 186 -17.59 -4.14 7.07
C ALA A 186 -18.84 -3.84 6.24
N ASP A 187 -19.21 -4.73 5.32
CA ASP A 187 -20.43 -4.69 4.52
C ASP A 187 -21.51 -5.65 5.06
N CYS A 188 -22.69 -5.65 4.44
CA CYS A 188 -23.77 -6.57 4.74
C CYS A 188 -24.25 -7.37 3.50
N GLY A 189 -23.37 -7.55 2.53
CA GLY A 189 -23.64 -8.33 1.32
C GLY A 189 -23.73 -9.84 1.55
N GLU A 190 -23.48 -10.61 0.51
CA GLU A 190 -23.56 -12.09 0.57
C GLU A 190 -22.45 -12.70 1.42
N GLY A 191 -21.36 -11.96 1.64
CA GLY A 191 -20.19 -12.41 2.39
C GLY A 191 -19.19 -13.18 1.51
N PHE A 192 -17.94 -12.82 1.65
CA PHE A 192 -16.79 -13.40 0.96
C PHE A 192 -15.66 -13.62 1.96
N GLU A 193 -14.88 -14.66 1.75
CA GLU A 193 -13.67 -14.93 2.53
C GLU A 193 -12.53 -15.35 1.59
N LEU A 194 -11.32 -15.03 1.97
CA LEU A 194 -10.12 -15.38 1.23
C LEU A 194 -8.97 -15.59 2.23
N ALA A 195 -8.31 -16.74 2.17
CA ALA A 195 -7.16 -16.99 3.01
C ALA A 195 -6.00 -16.02 2.68
N ALA A 196 -5.15 -15.73 3.67
CA ALA A 196 -4.09 -14.74 3.52
C ALA A 196 -3.06 -15.10 2.44
N ASP A 197 -2.85 -16.40 2.22
CA ASP A 197 -1.95 -17.00 1.22
C ASP A 197 -2.65 -17.42 -0.07
N GLU A 198 -3.98 -17.32 -0.13
CA GLU A 198 -4.75 -17.67 -1.32
C GLU A 198 -4.73 -16.52 -2.33
N ASP A 199 -4.43 -16.83 -3.59
CA ASP A 199 -4.55 -15.84 -4.66
C ASP A 199 -6.02 -15.51 -4.94
N PRO A 200 -6.35 -14.22 -5.10
CA PRO A 200 -7.70 -13.86 -5.50
C PRO A 200 -8.04 -14.51 -6.85
N PRO A 201 -9.27 -15.00 -7.02
CA PRO A 201 -9.67 -15.70 -8.23
C PRO A 201 -9.38 -14.85 -9.47
N GLU A 202 -8.73 -15.46 -10.47
CA GLU A 202 -8.56 -14.86 -11.78
C GLU A 202 -9.93 -14.83 -12.47
N THR A 203 -10.52 -13.67 -12.47
CA THR A 203 -11.74 -13.44 -13.24
C THR A 203 -11.34 -12.85 -14.58
N GLY A 204 -12.01 -13.25 -15.67
CA GLY A 204 -11.63 -12.98 -17.07
C GLY A 204 -11.41 -11.49 -17.45
N PRO A 205 -11.22 -11.18 -18.74
CA PRO A 205 -10.89 -9.82 -19.18
C PRO A 205 -11.94 -8.81 -18.70
N GLY A 206 -11.55 -7.92 -17.78
CA GLY A 206 -12.42 -6.94 -17.13
C GLY A 206 -12.61 -7.12 -15.62
N ALA A 207 -12.01 -8.11 -15.00
CA ALA A 207 -12.20 -8.39 -13.58
C ALA A 207 -11.37 -7.45 -12.69
N GLU A 208 -12.04 -6.47 -12.15
CA GLU A 208 -11.46 -5.49 -11.21
C GLU A 208 -11.22 -6.08 -9.81
N ARG A 209 -12.00 -7.09 -9.39
CA ARG A 209 -11.97 -7.66 -8.03
C ARG A 209 -10.61 -8.21 -7.59
N GLY A 210 -9.94 -8.99 -8.41
CA GLY A 210 -8.63 -9.56 -8.07
C GLY A 210 -7.52 -8.50 -7.94
N ARG A 211 -7.64 -7.42 -8.69
CA ARG A 211 -6.68 -6.29 -8.66
C ARG A 211 -6.72 -5.55 -7.33
N GLY A 212 -7.90 -5.20 -6.83
CA GLY A 212 -8.06 -4.47 -5.58
C GLY A 212 -7.48 -5.23 -4.38
N ILE A 213 -7.70 -6.56 -4.30
CA ILE A 213 -7.14 -7.38 -3.23
C ILE A 213 -5.61 -7.44 -3.30
N ARG A 214 -5.04 -7.64 -4.48
CA ARG A 214 -3.58 -7.63 -4.68
C ARG A 214 -2.99 -6.27 -4.31
N LEU A 215 -3.69 -5.19 -4.62
CA LEU A 215 -3.29 -3.84 -4.28
C LEU A 215 -3.31 -3.62 -2.76
N MET A 216 -4.40 -3.97 -2.07
CA MET A 216 -4.47 -3.90 -0.61
C MET A 216 -3.32 -4.67 0.04
N ARG A 217 -3.04 -5.90 -0.43
CA ARG A 217 -1.93 -6.72 0.05
C ARG A 217 -0.55 -6.11 -0.24
N LEU A 218 -0.40 -5.33 -1.30
CA LEU A 218 0.85 -4.67 -1.66
C LEU A 218 1.14 -3.46 -0.77
N LEU A 219 0.10 -2.69 -0.43
CA LEU A 219 0.22 -1.38 0.22
C LEU A 219 0.18 -1.46 1.76
N THR A 220 -0.25 -2.60 2.32
CA THR A 220 -0.39 -2.81 3.76
C THR A 220 0.49 -3.96 4.26
N ASP A 221 0.73 -4.03 5.56
CA ASP A 221 1.54 -5.11 6.15
C ASP A 221 0.74 -6.43 6.26
N ALA A 222 -0.59 -6.34 6.49
CA ALA A 222 -1.48 -7.50 6.40
C ALA A 222 -2.87 -7.12 5.90
N VAL A 223 -3.51 -8.07 5.22
CA VAL A 223 -4.92 -8.02 4.80
C VAL A 223 -5.58 -9.32 5.20
N SER A 224 -6.70 -9.23 5.89
CA SER A 224 -7.58 -10.37 6.11
C SER A 224 -8.98 -10.07 5.57
N ILE A 225 -9.59 -11.07 4.93
CA ILE A 225 -10.92 -10.98 4.35
C ILE A 225 -11.73 -12.14 4.92
N ALA A 226 -12.68 -11.83 5.77
CA ALA A 226 -13.46 -12.83 6.48
C ALA A 226 -14.95 -12.58 6.33
N ARG A 227 -15.70 -13.67 6.23
CA ARG A 227 -17.16 -13.64 6.33
C ARG A 227 -17.57 -13.34 7.77
N LYS A 228 -18.57 -12.49 7.96
CA LYS A 228 -19.11 -12.21 9.30
C LYS A 228 -19.70 -13.48 9.95
N PRO A 229 -19.63 -13.61 11.28
CA PRO A 229 -20.23 -14.76 11.98
C PRO A 229 -21.73 -14.96 11.73
N SER A 230 -22.44 -13.90 11.35
CA SER A 230 -23.85 -13.96 10.93
C SER A 230 -24.08 -14.70 9.61
N GLY A 231 -23.02 -15.07 8.89
CA GLY A 231 -23.05 -15.67 7.56
C GLY A 231 -23.35 -14.70 6.42
N LYS A 232 -23.69 -13.44 6.71
CA LYS A 232 -23.95 -12.39 5.73
C LYS A 232 -23.01 -11.21 5.96
N GLY A 233 -22.40 -10.72 4.86
CA GLY A 233 -21.45 -9.62 4.86
C GLY A 233 -20.01 -10.07 5.06
N THR A 234 -19.10 -9.19 4.63
CA THR A 234 -17.66 -9.36 4.72
C THR A 234 -17.08 -8.36 5.70
N VAL A 235 -15.96 -8.70 6.30
CA VAL A 235 -15.05 -7.76 6.96
C VAL A 235 -13.70 -7.85 6.27
N VAL A 236 -13.25 -6.73 5.72
CA VAL A 236 -11.89 -6.56 5.22
C VAL A 236 -11.11 -5.81 6.29
N ARG A 237 -10.07 -6.43 6.83
CA ARG A 237 -9.14 -5.79 7.78
C ARG A 237 -7.84 -5.49 7.09
N LEU A 238 -7.42 -4.25 7.15
CA LEU A 238 -6.13 -3.74 6.70
C LEU A 238 -5.29 -3.39 7.91
N VAL A 239 -4.03 -3.84 7.95
CA VAL A 239 -3.12 -3.57 9.06
C VAL A 239 -1.86 -2.87 8.54
N LYS A 240 -1.48 -1.78 9.19
CA LYS A 240 -0.19 -1.10 8.98
C LYS A 240 0.55 -1.01 10.29
N LEU A 241 1.76 -1.57 10.33
CA LEU A 241 2.62 -1.53 11.50
C LEU A 241 3.31 -0.17 11.62
N VAL A 242 3.32 0.38 12.83
CA VAL A 242 4.10 1.57 13.12
C VAL A 242 5.58 1.29 12.83
N PRO A 243 6.29 2.20 12.12
CA PRO A 243 7.73 2.05 11.91
C PRO A 243 8.47 1.92 13.24
N ALA A 244 9.35 0.93 13.36
CA ALA A 244 10.21 0.83 14.53
C ALA A 244 11.03 2.13 14.61
N ARG A 245 10.91 2.89 15.72
CA ARG A 245 11.80 4.03 15.95
C ARG A 245 13.22 3.49 15.97
N GLU A 246 14.04 3.87 15.01
CA GLU A 246 15.47 3.67 15.12
C GLU A 246 15.90 4.32 16.44
N LYS A 247 16.37 3.52 17.39
CA LYS A 247 17.08 4.02 18.55
C LYS A 247 18.33 4.71 18.00
N ILE A 248 18.28 6.03 17.87
CA ILE A 248 19.49 6.83 17.67
C ILE A 248 20.38 6.48 18.84
N GLY A 249 21.38 5.63 18.58
CA GLY A 249 22.40 5.29 19.56
C GLY A 249 23.08 6.60 19.95
N VAL A 250 22.78 7.10 21.15
CA VAL A 250 23.59 8.11 21.80
C VAL A 250 24.96 7.47 21.98
N VAL A 251 25.88 7.80 21.07
CA VAL A 251 27.30 7.54 21.27
C VAL A 251 27.69 8.41 22.47
N SER A 252 27.67 7.80 23.66
CA SER A 252 28.30 8.37 24.84
C SER A 252 29.78 8.52 24.55
N GLY A 253 30.17 9.72 24.15
CA GLY A 253 31.58 10.11 24.07
C GLY A 253 32.19 9.97 25.45
N GLY A 254 32.94 8.88 25.65
CA GLY A 254 33.80 8.71 26.79
C GLY A 254 34.89 9.79 26.71
N ALA A 255 34.78 10.81 27.52
CA ALA A 255 35.91 11.65 27.85
C ALA A 255 36.90 10.81 28.68
N GLY A 256 37.94 10.36 28.03
CA GLY A 256 39.13 9.84 28.68
C GLY A 256 40.03 11.01 29.10
N ALA A 257 40.27 11.10 30.38
CA ALA A 257 41.28 11.95 30.98
C ALA A 257 42.71 11.37 30.70
#